data_1a202e37ccdeab06ca84c499eb778b7f
#
_entry.id   1a202e37ccdeab06ca84c499eb778b7f
#
_cell.length_a   1.000
_cell.length_b   1.000
_cell.length_c   1.000
_cell.angle_alpha   90.00
_cell.angle_beta   90.00
_cell.angle_gamma   90.00
#
_symmetry.space_group_name_H-M   'P 1'
#
loop_
_entity.id
_entity.type
_entity.pdbx_description
1 polymer ?
#
loop_
_entity_poly.entity_id
_entity_poly.type
_entity_poly.pdbx_seq_one_letter_code
_entity_poly.pdbx_strand_id
1 'polypeptide(L)'
;MFGNSAMRRRALLAGVVGAAVAPVLGGHAQAAAPKVYIDPGHGGSDSGAIGNGLQEKNLTLAISLQLRDILKASWNVDVRMSRTTDITRSLAWRTDDANAWGANIFVSVHINSGGGTGFESYRYPTASAAAVNLHKALHPRILSGMRSVGTVTDRGLKTANFHVLRETRMPAVLTENLFIDTLADANLLKRAAFITATARGHAQGIAAHLGLTGVAPPAYSVIVDNSTAGRFTAGGNWGTSAYSSQRYGADYHFASPTPASDAAWFKVDIPAAGNYRIEVRHPADPGYNSTTPHVIVTSAGTRTVNVDQRVNGGVWRSLGTFGLAAGDRDLVAVSRWSSNSGYVVADAVRVTRV
;
A
#
# COMPACT_ATOMS: atom_id res chain seq x y z
N MET A 1 -47.71 31.97 -91.68
CA MET A 1 -47.62 30.47 -91.44
C MET A 1 -46.76 30.27 -90.26
N PHE A 2 -47.23 29.63 -89.36
CA PHE A 2 -46.86 29.18 -88.03
C PHE A 2 -45.38 29.11 -87.72
N GLY A 3 -44.93 29.75 -86.58
CA GLY A 3 -43.67 29.56 -85.96
C GLY A 3 -43.81 29.56 -84.48
N ASN A 4 -43.57 28.40 -83.87
CA ASN A 4 -43.70 28.12 -82.47
C ASN A 4 -42.62 28.76 -81.62
N SER A 5 -43.01 29.49 -80.58
CA SER A 5 -42.18 30.08 -79.55
C SER A 5 -41.97 29.05 -78.42
N ALA A 6 -40.74 28.61 -78.19
CA ALA A 6 -40.38 27.70 -77.09
C ALA A 6 -39.94 28.49 -75.84
N MET A 7 -40.74 28.52 -74.81
CA MET A 7 -40.50 29.09 -73.51
C MET A 7 -39.45 28.25 -72.73
N ARG A 8 -38.28 28.86 -72.49
CA ARG A 8 -37.25 28.25 -71.59
C ARG A 8 -37.60 28.53 -70.12
N ARG A 9 -37.95 27.53 -69.38
CA ARG A 9 -38.09 27.62 -67.93
C ARG A 9 -36.72 27.59 -67.31
N ARG A 10 -36.36 28.69 -66.59
CA ARG A 10 -35.21 28.74 -65.67
C ARG A 10 -35.58 28.08 -64.36
N ALA A 11 -34.92 26.97 -64.02
CA ALA A 11 -35.00 26.37 -62.70
C ALA A 11 -34.07 27.14 -61.75
N LEU A 12 -34.62 27.72 -60.70
CA LEU A 12 -33.84 28.21 -59.54
C LEU A 12 -33.43 27.01 -58.72
N LEU A 13 -32.10 26.72 -58.60
CA LEU A 13 -31.55 25.87 -57.57
C LEU A 13 -31.44 26.72 -56.30
N ALA A 14 -32.27 26.40 -55.28
CA ALA A 14 -32.10 26.85 -53.93
C ALA A 14 -31.01 26.01 -53.28
N GLY A 15 -29.80 26.61 -53.05
CA GLY A 15 -28.73 25.96 -52.28
C GLY A 15 -29.08 25.97 -50.80
N VAL A 16 -29.30 24.80 -50.22
CA VAL A 16 -29.39 24.64 -48.76
C VAL A 16 -27.94 24.61 -48.21
N VAL A 17 -27.52 25.66 -47.57
CA VAL A 17 -26.28 25.70 -46.78
C VAL A 17 -26.55 24.96 -45.50
N GLY A 18 -26.21 23.70 -45.45
CA GLY A 18 -26.18 22.90 -44.22
C GLY A 18 -25.02 23.36 -43.31
N ALA A 19 -25.33 24.12 -42.25
CA ALA A 19 -24.37 24.39 -41.19
C ALA A 19 -24.08 23.06 -40.46
N ALA A 20 -22.89 22.48 -40.70
CA ALA A 20 -22.38 21.36 -39.92
C ALA A 20 -22.05 21.86 -38.49
N VAL A 21 -22.91 21.58 -37.53
CA VAL A 21 -22.61 21.75 -36.12
C VAL A 21 -21.61 20.64 -35.74
N ALA A 22 -20.32 20.97 -35.66
CA ALA A 22 -19.32 20.06 -35.09
C ALA A 22 -19.64 19.86 -33.59
N PRO A 23 -19.69 18.62 -33.08
CA PRO A 23 -19.82 18.43 -31.66
C PRO A 23 -18.59 18.99 -30.98
N VAL A 24 -18.76 20.03 -30.15
CA VAL A 24 -17.75 20.44 -29.18
C VAL A 24 -17.60 19.29 -28.20
N LEU A 25 -16.60 18.43 -28.42
CA LEU A 25 -16.13 17.50 -27.41
C LEU A 25 -15.54 18.36 -26.28
N GLY A 26 -16.39 18.72 -25.34
CA GLY A 26 -15.96 19.32 -24.08
C GLY A 26 -15.03 18.34 -23.39
N GLY A 27 -13.73 18.49 -23.60
CA GLY A 27 -12.72 17.80 -22.82
C GLY A 27 -12.92 18.20 -21.37
N HIS A 28 -13.51 17.30 -20.57
CA HIS A 28 -13.52 17.46 -19.14
C HIS A 28 -12.05 17.46 -18.69
N ALA A 29 -11.53 18.63 -18.32
CA ALA A 29 -10.23 18.69 -17.66
C ALA A 29 -10.31 17.76 -16.45
N GLN A 30 -9.60 16.66 -16.49
CA GLN A 30 -9.53 15.74 -15.38
C GLN A 30 -8.94 16.52 -14.20
N ALA A 31 -9.70 16.64 -13.11
CA ALA A 31 -9.22 17.29 -11.91
C ALA A 31 -7.90 16.66 -11.48
N ALA A 32 -6.93 17.49 -11.08
CA ALA A 32 -5.64 17.01 -10.62
C ALA A 32 -5.83 16.00 -9.48
N ALA A 33 -5.04 14.92 -9.49
CA ALA A 33 -5.10 13.89 -8.45
C ALA A 33 -4.84 14.49 -7.06
N PRO A 34 -5.68 14.22 -6.06
CA PRO A 34 -5.44 14.71 -4.72
C PRO A 34 -4.12 14.20 -4.16
N LYS A 35 -3.40 15.06 -3.44
CA LYS A 35 -2.08 14.80 -2.85
C LYS A 35 -2.24 14.33 -1.40
N VAL A 36 -1.91 13.09 -1.12
CA VAL A 36 -1.96 12.47 0.22
C VAL A 36 -0.55 12.35 0.76
N TYR A 37 -0.28 13.00 1.90
CA TYR A 37 0.98 12.85 2.60
C TYR A 37 0.82 11.86 3.75
N ILE A 38 1.62 10.79 3.74
CA ILE A 38 1.67 9.77 4.80
C ILE A 38 2.96 9.96 5.57
N ASP A 39 2.87 10.04 6.89
CA ASP A 39 4.00 10.22 7.78
C ASP A 39 4.14 9.00 8.70
N PRO A 40 5.00 8.00 8.36
CA PRO A 40 5.37 6.94 9.30
C PRO A 40 6.14 7.54 10.46
N GLY A 41 5.59 7.50 11.68
CA GLY A 41 6.27 8.01 12.90
C GLY A 41 7.62 7.36 13.10
N HIS A 42 8.55 8.11 13.75
CA HIS A 42 9.90 7.65 14.10
C HIS A 42 10.77 7.24 12.90
N GLY A 43 11.83 6.45 13.12
CA GLY A 43 12.71 5.93 12.06
C GLY A 43 14.19 6.17 12.31
N GLY A 44 15.06 5.29 11.78
CA GLY A 44 16.51 5.32 11.95
C GLY A 44 16.92 5.19 13.41
N SER A 45 17.58 6.19 13.95
CA SER A 45 18.00 6.24 15.36
C SER A 45 16.86 6.44 16.37
N ASP A 46 15.70 6.91 15.91
CA ASP A 46 14.49 7.06 16.72
C ASP A 46 13.63 5.80 16.57
N SER A 47 13.70 4.90 17.54
CA SER A 47 12.93 3.65 17.56
C SER A 47 11.43 3.86 17.79
N GLY A 48 11.03 5.02 18.35
CA GLY A 48 9.74 5.17 18.99
C GLY A 48 9.62 4.26 20.23
N ALA A 49 8.41 3.91 20.60
CA ALA A 49 8.15 2.97 21.66
C ALA A 49 8.67 1.57 21.35
N ILE A 50 9.16 0.86 22.40
CA ILE A 50 9.63 -0.52 22.32
C ILE A 50 8.87 -1.35 23.34
N GLY A 51 8.32 -2.48 22.94
CA GLY A 51 7.61 -3.39 23.83
C GLY A 51 7.33 -4.74 23.18
N ASN A 52 7.28 -5.81 23.98
CA ASN A 52 6.92 -7.16 23.55
C ASN A 52 7.68 -7.69 22.32
N GLY A 53 8.97 -7.27 22.17
CA GLY A 53 9.82 -7.64 21.02
C GLY A 53 9.53 -6.85 19.73
N LEU A 54 8.77 -5.75 19.80
CA LEU A 54 8.43 -4.87 18.70
C LEU A 54 9.07 -3.48 18.87
N GLN A 55 9.28 -2.78 17.77
CA GLN A 55 9.67 -1.38 17.71
C GLN A 55 8.62 -0.62 16.90
N GLU A 56 8.17 0.52 17.41
CA GLU A 56 7.15 1.34 16.78
C GLU A 56 7.53 1.75 15.36
N LYS A 57 8.78 2.20 15.14
CA LYS A 57 9.26 2.62 13.82
C LYS A 57 9.04 1.59 12.71
N ASN A 58 9.14 0.30 13.02
CA ASN A 58 8.95 -0.79 12.05
C ASN A 58 7.47 -0.99 11.72
N LEU A 59 6.60 -0.91 12.73
CA LEU A 59 5.16 -1.05 12.58
C LEU A 59 4.55 0.12 11.81
N THR A 60 4.96 1.35 12.15
CA THR A 60 4.48 2.55 11.46
C THR A 60 4.89 2.55 9.99
N LEU A 61 6.11 2.11 9.67
CA LEU A 61 6.56 1.94 8.29
C LEU A 61 5.76 0.87 7.57
N ALA A 62 5.55 -0.30 8.19
CA ALA A 62 4.81 -1.41 7.58
C ALA A 62 3.36 -1.03 7.24
N ILE A 63 2.64 -0.39 8.18
CA ILE A 63 1.28 0.11 7.95
C ILE A 63 1.27 1.13 6.81
N SER A 64 2.20 2.09 6.84
CA SER A 64 2.24 3.21 5.89
C SER A 64 2.60 2.79 4.46
N LEU A 65 3.51 1.83 4.29
CA LEU A 65 3.84 1.28 2.97
C LEU A 65 2.64 0.57 2.36
N GLN A 66 1.91 -0.24 3.15
CA GLN A 66 0.69 -0.89 2.67
C GLN A 66 -0.43 0.12 2.38
N LEU A 67 -0.58 1.14 3.22
CA LEU A 67 -1.53 2.25 2.98
C LEU A 67 -1.25 2.93 1.65
N ARG A 68 0.01 3.30 1.38
CA ARG A 68 0.43 3.88 0.10
C ARG A 68 0.04 2.99 -1.08
N ASP A 69 0.36 1.70 -0.99
CA ASP A 69 0.14 0.75 -2.09
C ASP A 69 -1.35 0.50 -2.33
N ILE A 70 -2.16 0.43 -1.29
CA ILE A 70 -3.62 0.34 -1.38
C ILE A 70 -4.19 1.60 -2.05
N LEU A 71 -3.78 2.80 -1.63
CA LEU A 71 -4.24 4.04 -2.22
C LEU A 71 -3.92 4.12 -3.72
N LYS A 72 -2.68 3.87 -4.09
CA LYS A 72 -2.24 3.91 -5.50
C LYS A 72 -2.87 2.83 -6.38
N ALA A 73 -3.20 1.67 -5.81
CA ALA A 73 -3.84 0.58 -6.55
C ALA A 73 -5.35 0.79 -6.76
N SER A 74 -6.01 1.55 -5.88
CA SER A 74 -7.47 1.65 -5.84
C SER A 74 -8.01 2.99 -6.34
N TRP A 75 -7.21 4.05 -6.32
CA TRP A 75 -7.68 5.41 -6.64
C TRP A 75 -6.62 6.22 -7.39
N ASN A 76 -7.11 7.23 -8.14
CA ASN A 76 -6.25 8.22 -8.76
C ASN A 76 -5.84 9.27 -7.71
N VAL A 77 -4.72 9.02 -7.03
CA VAL A 77 -4.15 9.88 -5.99
C VAL A 77 -2.64 9.96 -6.11
N ASP A 78 -2.08 11.12 -5.82
CA ASP A 78 -0.65 11.28 -5.62
C ASP A 78 -0.31 11.01 -4.15
N VAL A 79 0.62 10.08 -3.90
CA VAL A 79 1.03 9.72 -2.54
C VAL A 79 2.51 10.02 -2.36
N ARG A 80 2.82 10.79 -1.31
CA ARG A 80 4.18 11.04 -0.81
C ARG A 80 4.28 10.62 0.64
N MET A 81 5.48 10.16 1.04
CA MET A 81 5.74 9.71 2.41
C MET A 81 6.95 10.45 2.97
N SER A 82 6.95 10.72 4.29
CA SER A 82 8.11 11.30 4.98
C SER A 82 9.32 10.37 4.96
N ARG A 83 9.09 9.06 4.95
CA ARG A 83 10.11 8.02 4.76
C ARG A 83 9.50 6.78 4.14
N THR A 84 10.29 6.05 3.36
CA THR A 84 9.94 4.75 2.77
C THR A 84 10.88 3.64 3.22
N THR A 85 11.87 3.99 4.05
CA THR A 85 12.88 3.10 4.63
C THR A 85 13.09 3.46 6.10
N ASP A 86 13.96 2.74 6.80
CA ASP A 86 14.31 3.02 8.19
C ASP A 86 15.36 4.15 8.28
N ILE A 87 14.90 5.38 8.13
CA ILE A 87 15.72 6.60 8.23
C ILE A 87 15.11 7.60 9.20
N THR A 88 15.95 8.39 9.86
CA THR A 88 15.53 9.47 10.76
C THR A 88 15.05 10.68 9.96
N ARG A 89 13.90 11.25 10.37
CA ARG A 89 13.37 12.53 9.90
C ARG A 89 12.94 13.37 11.10
N SER A 90 13.41 14.60 11.19
CA SER A 90 12.97 15.52 12.25
C SER A 90 11.49 15.88 12.08
N LEU A 91 10.82 16.28 13.16
CA LEU A 91 9.42 16.73 13.11
C LEU A 91 9.24 17.90 12.14
N ALA A 92 10.16 18.87 12.18
CA ALA A 92 10.14 20.01 11.25
C ALA A 92 10.29 19.55 9.80
N TRP A 93 11.22 18.63 9.49
CA TRP A 93 11.38 18.11 8.14
C TRP A 93 10.08 17.49 7.60
N ARG A 94 9.34 16.72 8.44
CA ARG A 94 8.09 16.07 8.06
C ARG A 94 7.02 17.08 7.65
N THR A 95 6.86 18.14 8.44
CA THR A 95 5.88 19.20 8.18
C THR A 95 6.29 20.09 7.01
N ASP A 96 7.57 20.47 6.92
CA ASP A 96 8.08 21.34 5.86
C ASP A 96 7.99 20.65 4.49
N ASP A 97 8.33 19.35 4.39
CA ASP A 97 8.23 18.59 3.16
C ASP A 97 6.77 18.44 2.70
N ALA A 98 5.84 18.17 3.62
CA ALA A 98 4.40 18.11 3.32
C ALA A 98 3.86 19.46 2.86
N ASN A 99 4.24 20.53 3.55
CA ASN A 99 3.82 21.90 3.25
C ASN A 99 4.37 22.37 1.89
N ALA A 100 5.66 22.11 1.61
CA ALA A 100 6.31 22.46 0.36
C ALA A 100 5.74 21.69 -0.83
N TRP A 101 5.40 20.43 -0.64
CA TRP A 101 4.76 19.60 -1.68
C TRP A 101 3.31 20.03 -1.97
N GLY A 102 2.68 20.77 -1.07
CA GLY A 102 1.30 21.21 -1.18
C GLY A 102 0.33 20.05 -1.04
N ALA A 103 0.51 19.22 -0.02
CA ALA A 103 -0.39 18.10 0.29
C ALA A 103 -1.81 18.60 0.57
N ASN A 104 -2.82 17.83 0.13
CA ASN A 104 -4.22 18.12 0.44
C ASN A 104 -4.61 17.62 1.83
N ILE A 105 -4.00 16.53 2.29
CA ILE A 105 -4.17 15.97 3.65
C ILE A 105 -2.83 15.40 4.15
N PHE A 106 -2.68 15.35 5.47
CA PHE A 106 -1.56 14.76 6.18
C PHE A 106 -2.05 13.73 7.19
N VAL A 107 -1.49 12.50 7.13
CA VAL A 107 -1.82 11.41 8.06
C VAL A 107 -0.55 10.85 8.67
N SER A 108 -0.37 11.08 9.99
CA SER A 108 0.74 10.52 10.75
C SER A 108 0.31 9.21 11.42
N VAL A 109 1.13 8.17 11.25
CA VAL A 109 0.86 6.82 11.74
C VAL A 109 1.80 6.50 12.88
N HIS A 110 1.26 6.21 14.07
CA HIS A 110 1.96 5.91 15.31
C HIS A 110 1.43 4.64 15.96
N ILE A 111 2.18 4.12 16.94
CA ILE A 111 1.79 3.04 17.85
C ILE A 111 2.03 3.53 19.26
N ASN A 112 1.01 3.48 20.09
CA ASN A 112 1.03 4.04 21.44
C ASN A 112 1.85 3.20 22.44
N SER A 113 2.08 3.78 23.62
CA SER A 113 2.64 3.12 24.79
C SER A 113 2.16 3.82 26.06
N GLY A 114 2.37 3.19 27.23
CA GLY A 114 1.97 3.72 28.54
C GLY A 114 0.88 2.91 29.23
N GLY A 115 0.81 1.59 28.94
CA GLY A 115 -0.06 0.63 29.65
C GLY A 115 -1.53 0.70 29.29
N GLY A 116 -1.90 1.42 28.22
CA GLY A 116 -3.27 1.43 27.68
C GLY A 116 -3.55 0.26 26.76
N THR A 117 -4.75 0.18 26.18
CA THR A 117 -5.16 -0.78 25.15
C THR A 117 -6.16 -0.15 24.18
N GLY A 118 -6.06 -0.50 22.90
CA GLY A 118 -7.01 -0.08 21.87
C GLY A 118 -6.52 1.06 20.99
N PHE A 119 -7.41 1.57 20.16
CA PHE A 119 -7.15 2.56 19.10
C PHE A 119 -7.65 3.94 19.50
N GLU A 120 -6.85 4.97 19.24
CA GLU A 120 -7.21 6.39 19.38
C GLU A 120 -6.62 7.21 18.23
N SER A 121 -7.19 8.39 18.00
CA SER A 121 -6.66 9.29 16.98
C SER A 121 -6.80 10.75 17.39
N TYR A 122 -5.94 11.59 16.83
CA TYR A 122 -5.75 12.96 17.28
C TYR A 122 -5.81 13.95 16.12
N ARG A 123 -6.38 15.12 16.39
CA ARG A 123 -6.23 16.35 15.60
C ARG A 123 -5.75 17.50 16.50
N TYR A 124 -5.32 18.58 15.88
CA TYR A 124 -4.98 19.78 16.66
C TYR A 124 -6.23 20.35 17.36
N PRO A 125 -6.13 20.92 18.58
CA PRO A 125 -7.31 21.42 19.33
C PRO A 125 -8.14 22.45 18.57
N THR A 126 -7.49 23.42 17.91
CA THR A 126 -8.13 24.48 17.11
C THR A 126 -8.09 24.18 15.60
N ALA A 127 -8.20 22.88 15.23
CA ALA A 127 -8.14 22.45 13.86
C ALA A 127 -9.30 22.98 13.01
N SER A 128 -9.05 23.17 11.70
CA SER A 128 -10.07 23.58 10.72
C SER A 128 -11.22 22.57 10.62
N ALA A 129 -12.37 23.00 10.12
CA ALA A 129 -13.49 22.11 9.83
C ALA A 129 -13.10 20.94 8.91
N ALA A 130 -12.20 21.16 7.95
CA ALA A 130 -11.68 20.12 7.06
C ALA A 130 -10.87 19.05 7.83
N ALA A 131 -10.05 19.46 8.82
CA ALA A 131 -9.33 18.50 9.67
C ALA A 131 -10.27 17.73 10.60
N VAL A 132 -11.32 18.38 11.12
CA VAL A 132 -12.38 17.68 11.87
C VAL A 132 -13.08 16.64 11.01
N ASN A 133 -13.40 16.97 9.75
CA ASN A 133 -14.03 16.05 8.81
C ASN A 133 -13.12 14.87 8.43
N LEU A 134 -11.82 15.14 8.19
CA LEU A 134 -10.82 14.09 7.97
C LEU A 134 -10.74 13.13 9.15
N HIS A 135 -10.69 13.67 10.38
CA HIS A 135 -10.63 12.87 11.62
C HIS A 135 -11.85 11.96 11.77
N LYS A 136 -13.07 12.53 11.54
CA LYS A 136 -14.34 11.78 11.57
C LYS A 136 -14.44 10.73 10.45
N ALA A 137 -13.79 10.94 9.32
CA ALA A 137 -13.77 9.98 8.23
C ALA A 137 -12.79 8.82 8.49
N LEU A 138 -11.61 9.11 9.05
CA LEU A 138 -10.56 8.13 9.33
C LEU A 138 -10.92 7.19 10.48
N HIS A 139 -11.21 7.75 11.66
CA HIS A 139 -11.30 7.00 12.91
C HIS A 139 -12.21 5.76 12.83
N PRO A 140 -13.49 5.86 12.46
CA PRO A 140 -14.39 4.70 12.45
C PRO A 140 -14.01 3.65 11.40
N ARG A 141 -13.36 4.05 10.28
CA ARG A 141 -12.95 3.12 9.23
C ARG A 141 -11.69 2.33 9.61
N ILE A 142 -10.75 2.99 10.29
CA ILE A 142 -9.57 2.33 10.83
C ILE A 142 -10.00 1.32 11.90
N LEU A 143 -10.83 1.75 12.85
CA LEU A 143 -11.35 0.89 13.91
C LEU A 143 -12.14 -0.31 13.35
N SER A 144 -12.98 -0.10 12.34
CA SER A 144 -13.71 -1.18 11.65
C SER A 144 -12.77 -2.16 10.98
N GLY A 145 -11.73 -1.65 10.30
CA GLY A 145 -10.68 -2.49 9.72
C GLY A 145 -9.99 -3.35 10.77
N MET A 146 -9.52 -2.77 11.86
CA MET A 146 -8.89 -3.49 12.97
C MET A 146 -9.82 -4.55 13.57
N ARG A 147 -11.08 -4.21 13.80
CA ARG A 147 -12.09 -5.11 14.38
C ARG A 147 -12.48 -6.27 13.47
N SER A 148 -12.21 -6.18 12.18
CA SER A 148 -12.44 -7.32 11.26
C SER A 148 -11.48 -8.48 11.48
N VAL A 149 -10.38 -8.26 12.21
CA VAL A 149 -9.30 -9.27 12.44
C VAL A 149 -8.91 -9.42 13.91
N GLY A 150 -9.50 -8.66 14.82
CA GLY A 150 -9.22 -8.76 16.25
C GLY A 150 -10.14 -7.89 17.11
N THR A 151 -10.19 -8.14 18.40
CA THR A 151 -10.93 -7.29 19.35
C THR A 151 -10.11 -6.04 19.64
N VAL A 152 -10.68 -4.86 19.39
CA VAL A 152 -10.02 -3.57 19.59
C VAL A 152 -10.95 -2.62 20.34
N THR A 153 -10.45 -2.09 21.44
CA THR A 153 -11.12 -1.04 22.24
C THR A 153 -11.08 0.27 21.47
N ASP A 154 -12.22 0.94 21.37
CA ASP A 154 -12.30 2.31 20.89
C ASP A 154 -12.01 3.29 22.04
N ARG A 155 -10.92 4.04 21.92
CA ARG A 155 -10.54 5.08 22.87
C ARG A 155 -10.97 6.48 22.42
N GLY A 156 -11.59 6.56 21.25
CA GLY A 156 -12.25 7.74 20.70
C GLY A 156 -11.33 8.72 19.96
N LEU A 157 -12.00 9.76 19.47
CA LEU A 157 -11.39 10.90 18.80
C LEU A 157 -10.92 11.92 19.85
N LYS A 158 -9.65 12.32 19.76
CA LYS A 158 -9.00 13.20 20.73
C LYS A 158 -8.38 14.43 20.08
N THR A 159 -7.87 15.32 20.90
CA THR A 159 -7.09 16.48 20.48
C THR A 159 -5.77 16.52 21.22
N ALA A 160 -4.70 16.93 20.55
CA ALA A 160 -3.40 17.14 21.16
C ALA A 160 -2.58 18.20 20.40
N ASN A 161 -1.70 18.87 21.11
CA ASN A 161 -0.77 19.85 20.56
C ASN A 161 0.51 19.15 20.04
N PHE A 162 0.35 18.17 19.14
CA PHE A 162 1.50 17.54 18.50
C PHE A 162 2.07 18.43 17.40
N HIS A 163 3.39 18.44 17.25
CA HIS A 163 4.11 19.29 16.28
C HIS A 163 3.55 19.08 14.87
N VAL A 164 3.45 17.83 14.42
CA VAL A 164 2.98 17.50 13.05
C VAL A 164 1.53 17.87 12.80
N LEU A 165 0.71 18.04 13.84
CA LEU A 165 -0.67 18.51 13.72
C LEU A 165 -0.78 20.04 13.74
N ARG A 166 0.17 20.72 14.39
CA ARG A 166 0.20 22.18 14.54
C ARG A 166 0.87 22.87 13.36
N GLU A 167 1.98 22.32 12.87
CA GLU A 167 2.84 22.98 11.88
C GLU A 167 2.47 22.64 10.41
N THR A 168 1.59 21.67 10.20
CA THR A 168 1.05 21.35 8.86
C THR A 168 -0.03 22.36 8.46
N ARG A 169 -0.01 22.79 7.19
CA ARG A 169 -0.95 23.79 6.64
C ARG A 169 -2.24 23.18 6.11
N MET A 170 -2.26 21.88 5.88
CA MET A 170 -3.41 21.11 5.40
C MET A 170 -4.12 20.39 6.56
N PRO A 171 -5.34 19.85 6.35
CA PRO A 171 -5.98 18.95 7.31
C PRO A 171 -5.06 17.82 7.73
N ALA A 172 -4.84 17.65 9.05
CA ALA A 172 -3.90 16.71 9.61
C ALA A 172 -4.53 15.85 10.72
N VAL A 173 -4.21 14.56 10.73
CA VAL A 173 -4.62 13.58 11.74
C VAL A 173 -3.42 12.72 12.11
N LEU A 174 -3.28 12.40 13.40
CA LEU A 174 -2.35 11.39 13.91
C LEU A 174 -3.15 10.24 14.49
N THR A 175 -2.73 9.02 14.20
CA THR A 175 -3.38 7.78 14.64
C THR A 175 -2.44 6.98 15.53
N GLU A 176 -2.96 6.53 16.68
CA GLU A 176 -2.28 5.64 17.63
C GLU A 176 -2.90 4.25 17.52
N ASN A 177 -2.19 3.38 16.82
CA ASN A 177 -2.69 2.10 16.36
C ASN A 177 -2.33 0.99 17.35
N LEU A 178 -3.05 0.93 18.48
CA LEU A 178 -2.83 0.06 19.63
C LEU A 178 -1.61 0.45 20.49
N PHE A 179 -1.38 -0.32 21.57
CA PHE A 179 -0.32 -0.09 22.55
C PHE A 179 0.73 -1.20 22.49
N ILE A 180 1.97 -0.84 22.15
CA ILE A 180 3.06 -1.79 21.92
C ILE A 180 3.50 -2.52 23.20
N ASP A 181 3.31 -1.88 24.36
CA ASP A 181 3.66 -2.39 25.68
C ASP A 181 2.56 -3.27 26.33
N THR A 182 1.36 -3.30 25.76
CA THR A 182 0.27 -4.16 26.18
C THR A 182 0.28 -5.46 25.37
N LEU A 183 0.45 -6.62 26.03
CA LEU A 183 0.67 -7.91 25.37
C LEU A 183 -0.46 -8.28 24.38
N ALA A 184 -1.73 -8.03 24.74
CA ALA A 184 -2.86 -8.32 23.86
C ALA A 184 -2.79 -7.52 22.54
N ASP A 185 -2.51 -6.23 22.63
CA ASP A 185 -2.34 -5.31 21.50
C ASP A 185 -1.10 -5.69 20.67
N ALA A 186 0.02 -5.99 21.33
CA ALA A 186 1.26 -6.41 20.68
C ALA A 186 1.07 -7.71 19.89
N ASN A 187 0.29 -8.66 20.40
CA ASN A 187 -0.04 -9.89 19.67
C ASN A 187 -0.86 -9.63 18.40
N LEU A 188 -1.73 -8.62 18.38
CA LEU A 188 -2.40 -8.18 17.16
C LEU A 188 -1.41 -7.48 16.22
N LEU A 189 -0.56 -6.59 16.71
CA LEU A 189 0.46 -5.87 15.94
C LEU A 189 1.48 -6.80 15.25
N LYS A 190 1.74 -7.99 15.80
CA LYS A 190 2.58 -9.03 15.18
C LYS A 190 1.92 -9.71 13.97
N ARG A 191 0.60 -9.57 13.80
CA ARG A 191 -0.14 -10.26 12.74
C ARG A 191 -0.16 -9.43 11.46
N ALA A 192 0.36 -9.99 10.36
CA ALA A 192 0.35 -9.34 9.05
C ALA A 192 -1.08 -8.95 8.60
N ALA A 193 -2.08 -9.80 8.88
CA ALA A 193 -3.48 -9.50 8.60
C ALA A 193 -3.98 -8.25 9.35
N PHE A 194 -3.51 -8.02 10.59
CA PHE A 194 -3.88 -6.84 11.37
C PHE A 194 -3.25 -5.56 10.78
N ILE A 195 -1.97 -5.61 10.42
CA ILE A 195 -1.27 -4.49 9.74
C ILE A 195 -2.01 -4.10 8.46
N THR A 196 -2.38 -5.10 7.64
CA THR A 196 -3.12 -4.86 6.39
C THR A 196 -4.51 -4.29 6.64
N ALA A 197 -5.26 -4.82 7.61
CA ALA A 197 -6.59 -4.33 7.95
C ALA A 197 -6.55 -2.88 8.45
N THR A 198 -5.52 -2.53 9.24
CA THR A 198 -5.25 -1.17 9.71
C THR A 198 -4.96 -0.23 8.54
N ALA A 199 -4.04 -0.61 7.63
CA ALA A 199 -3.70 0.17 6.46
C ALA A 199 -4.91 0.39 5.53
N ARG A 200 -5.74 -0.65 5.35
CA ARG A 200 -7.00 -0.56 4.58
C ARG A 200 -7.98 0.40 5.20
N GLY A 201 -8.16 0.35 6.51
CA GLY A 201 -9.03 1.29 7.22
C GLY A 201 -8.62 2.75 7.00
N HIS A 202 -7.30 3.03 7.06
CA HIS A 202 -6.75 4.34 6.72
C HIS A 202 -7.08 4.73 5.26
N ALA A 203 -6.83 3.83 4.30
CA ALA A 203 -7.09 4.09 2.89
C ALA A 203 -8.57 4.40 2.61
N GLN A 204 -9.48 3.63 3.20
CA GLN A 204 -10.93 3.86 3.09
C GLN A 204 -11.35 5.18 3.73
N GLY A 205 -10.74 5.56 4.87
CA GLY A 205 -11.00 6.84 5.53
C GLY A 205 -10.55 8.03 4.69
N ILE A 206 -9.36 7.95 4.10
CA ILE A 206 -8.81 8.95 3.18
C ILE A 206 -9.71 9.06 1.94
N ALA A 207 -10.05 7.94 1.31
CA ALA A 207 -10.90 7.91 0.12
C ALA A 207 -12.28 8.56 0.39
N ALA A 208 -12.89 8.24 1.53
CA ALA A 208 -14.17 8.83 1.92
C ALA A 208 -14.08 10.33 2.17
N HIS A 209 -13.00 10.82 2.81
CA HIS A 209 -12.81 12.26 3.03
C HIS A 209 -12.59 13.03 1.73
N LEU A 210 -11.82 12.48 0.82
CA LEU A 210 -11.50 13.10 -0.47
C LEU A 210 -12.56 12.86 -1.55
N GLY A 211 -13.64 12.12 -1.25
CA GLY A 211 -14.69 11.79 -2.22
C GLY A 211 -14.17 10.95 -3.41
N LEU A 212 -13.15 10.12 -3.19
CA LEU A 212 -12.57 9.33 -4.26
C LEU A 212 -13.53 8.24 -4.73
N THR A 213 -13.75 8.18 -6.02
CA THR A 213 -14.51 7.12 -6.68
C THR A 213 -13.52 6.07 -7.22
N GLY A 214 -13.78 4.80 -6.98
CA GLY A 214 -12.89 3.72 -7.42
C GLY A 214 -13.35 2.36 -6.91
N VAL A 215 -12.61 1.32 -7.29
CA VAL A 215 -12.86 -0.03 -6.80
C VAL A 215 -12.38 -0.13 -5.34
N ALA A 216 -13.28 -0.48 -4.44
CA ALA A 216 -12.90 -0.74 -3.05
C ALA A 216 -11.79 -1.79 -2.99
N PRO A 217 -10.77 -1.61 -2.10
CA PRO A 217 -9.75 -2.63 -1.93
C PRO A 217 -10.37 -4.00 -1.63
N PRO A 218 -9.78 -5.10 -2.11
CA PRO A 218 -10.32 -6.44 -1.86
C PRO A 218 -10.48 -6.71 -0.36
N ALA A 219 -11.45 -7.53 0.02
CA ALA A 219 -11.80 -7.81 1.42
C ALA A 219 -10.62 -8.32 2.26
N TYR A 220 -9.65 -8.99 1.62
CA TYR A 220 -8.37 -9.37 2.23
C TYR A 220 -7.24 -9.16 1.21
N SER A 221 -6.21 -8.43 1.63
CA SER A 221 -4.94 -8.34 0.92
C SER A 221 -3.84 -8.03 1.95
N VAL A 222 -2.79 -8.81 1.96
CA VAL A 222 -1.64 -8.64 2.85
C VAL A 222 -0.36 -8.57 2.04
N ILE A 223 0.55 -7.70 2.45
CA ILE A 223 1.91 -7.67 1.95
C ILE A 223 2.84 -8.04 3.11
N VAL A 224 3.74 -8.97 2.85
CA VAL A 224 4.83 -9.36 3.74
C VAL A 224 6.13 -9.03 3.04
N ASP A 225 6.86 -8.10 3.60
CA ASP A 225 8.20 -7.71 3.20
C ASP A 225 9.26 -8.53 3.94
N ASN A 226 10.46 -8.71 3.37
CA ASN A 226 11.56 -9.41 4.03
C ASN A 226 11.97 -8.76 5.37
N SER A 227 11.66 -7.48 5.59
CA SER A 227 11.85 -6.76 6.85
C SER A 227 10.66 -6.84 7.81
N THR A 228 9.54 -7.48 7.44
CA THR A 228 8.36 -7.60 8.31
C THR A 228 8.67 -8.49 9.50
N ALA A 229 8.68 -7.90 10.70
CA ALA A 229 9.07 -8.59 11.95
C ALA A 229 8.29 -9.90 12.18
N GLY A 230 9.02 -11.03 12.34
CA GLY A 230 8.46 -12.36 12.57
C GLY A 230 7.71 -12.97 11.39
N ARG A 231 7.83 -12.40 10.19
CA ARG A 231 7.14 -12.84 8.97
C ARG A 231 8.05 -13.30 7.85
N PHE A 232 9.34 -13.11 8.01
CA PHE A 232 10.34 -13.55 7.06
C PHE A 232 11.45 -14.30 7.77
N THR A 233 11.92 -15.39 7.18
CA THR A 233 13.08 -16.15 7.64
C THR A 233 13.93 -16.55 6.45
N ALA A 234 15.25 -16.43 6.60
CA ALA A 234 16.24 -16.88 5.64
C ALA A 234 17.44 -17.50 6.37
N GLY A 235 18.07 -18.49 5.77
CA GLY A 235 19.27 -19.11 6.32
C GLY A 235 20.49 -18.19 6.28
N GLY A 236 21.57 -18.59 6.98
CA GLY A 236 22.81 -17.81 7.07
C GLY A 236 23.56 -17.61 5.74
N ASN A 237 23.13 -18.29 4.68
CA ASN A 237 23.68 -18.12 3.32
C ASN A 237 23.00 -17.00 2.49
N TRP A 238 22.01 -16.32 3.09
CA TRP A 238 21.33 -15.19 2.48
C TRP A 238 21.94 -13.87 2.98
N GLY A 239 22.41 -13.04 2.06
CA GLY A 239 22.83 -11.68 2.34
C GLY A 239 21.70 -10.70 2.20
N THR A 240 21.90 -9.46 2.66
CA THR A 240 20.97 -8.34 2.50
C THR A 240 21.57 -7.26 1.61
N SER A 241 20.73 -6.55 0.87
CA SER A 241 21.17 -5.44 0.02
C SER A 241 20.09 -4.37 -0.09
N ALA A 242 20.51 -3.12 -0.02
CA ALA A 242 19.68 -1.94 -0.30
C ALA A 242 20.04 -1.26 -1.63
N TYR A 243 20.84 -1.90 -2.46
CA TYR A 243 21.41 -1.31 -3.67
C TYR A 243 20.35 -0.88 -4.68
N SER A 244 19.39 -1.75 -5.01
CA SER A 244 18.38 -1.43 -6.02
C SER A 244 17.26 -0.53 -5.47
N SER A 245 16.94 0.54 -6.20
CA SER A 245 15.77 1.40 -5.90
C SER A 245 14.43 0.73 -6.21
N GLN A 246 14.42 -0.40 -6.92
CA GLN A 246 13.22 -1.16 -7.27
C GLN A 246 12.72 -2.06 -6.13
N ARG A 247 13.49 -2.21 -5.04
CA ARG A 247 13.11 -3.01 -3.87
C ARG A 247 11.80 -2.53 -3.24
N TYR A 248 11.15 -3.40 -2.52
CA TYR A 248 10.06 -3.06 -1.60
C TYR A 248 10.69 -2.78 -0.22
N GLY A 249 10.22 -1.76 0.49
CA GLY A 249 10.75 -1.48 1.84
C GLY A 249 12.20 -1.00 1.88
N ALA A 250 12.93 -1.47 2.91
CA ALA A 250 14.27 -0.99 3.25
C ALA A 250 15.39 -1.68 2.45
N ASP A 251 15.28 -2.99 2.28
CA ASP A 251 16.28 -3.85 1.66
C ASP A 251 15.62 -5.07 0.99
N TYR A 252 16.41 -5.98 0.48
CA TYR A 252 16.01 -7.29 -0.01
C TYR A 252 17.09 -8.32 0.32
N HIS A 253 16.71 -9.60 0.40
CA HIS A 253 17.65 -10.69 0.58
C HIS A 253 18.08 -11.29 -0.75
N PHE A 254 19.33 -11.75 -0.84
CA PHE A 254 19.87 -12.41 -2.02
C PHE A 254 20.80 -13.57 -1.63
N ALA A 255 20.89 -14.57 -2.49
CA ALA A 255 21.79 -15.69 -2.31
C ALA A 255 22.25 -16.28 -3.64
N SER A 256 23.43 -16.91 -3.65
CA SER A 256 23.85 -17.70 -4.79
C SER A 256 23.01 -18.97 -4.95
N PRO A 257 22.64 -19.37 -6.17
CA PRO A 257 21.91 -20.61 -6.41
C PRO A 257 22.75 -21.81 -5.97
N THR A 258 22.10 -22.82 -5.41
CA THR A 258 22.71 -24.07 -4.96
C THR A 258 21.67 -25.17 -4.95
N PRO A 259 22.02 -26.44 -5.25
CA PRO A 259 21.10 -27.57 -5.14
C PRO A 259 20.93 -28.00 -3.67
N ALA A 260 20.48 -27.08 -2.82
CA ALA A 260 20.24 -27.31 -1.39
C ALA A 260 18.89 -26.73 -0.97
N SER A 261 18.26 -27.38 0.02
CA SER A 261 17.03 -26.90 0.65
C SER A 261 17.38 -25.81 1.67
N ASP A 262 17.57 -24.58 1.19
CA ASP A 262 17.87 -23.38 1.97
C ASP A 262 17.07 -22.21 1.38
N ALA A 263 15.77 -22.22 1.63
CA ALA A 263 14.83 -21.23 1.10
C ALA A 263 14.62 -20.07 2.06
N ALA A 264 14.35 -18.89 1.49
CA ALA A 264 13.81 -17.75 2.23
C ALA A 264 12.28 -17.86 2.28
N TRP A 265 11.69 -17.84 3.48
CA TRP A 265 10.27 -18.05 3.70
C TRP A 265 9.54 -16.79 4.11
N PHE A 266 8.37 -16.60 3.51
CA PHE A 266 7.39 -15.58 3.88
C PHE A 266 6.22 -16.25 4.60
N LYS A 267 6.01 -15.83 5.85
CA LYS A 267 4.94 -16.32 6.72
C LYS A 267 3.71 -15.43 6.60
N VAL A 268 2.55 -16.03 6.32
CA VAL A 268 1.30 -15.31 6.08
C VAL A 268 0.17 -15.88 6.92
N ASP A 269 -0.60 -15.00 7.59
CA ASP A 269 -1.82 -15.36 8.31
C ASP A 269 -3.02 -15.31 7.35
N ILE A 270 -3.53 -16.46 6.94
CA ILE A 270 -4.71 -16.60 6.08
C ILE A 270 -5.97 -16.67 6.96
N PRO A 271 -6.86 -15.66 6.91
CA PRO A 271 -7.98 -15.55 7.85
C PRO A 271 -9.07 -16.60 7.63
N ALA A 272 -9.24 -17.10 6.41
CA ALA A 272 -10.23 -18.11 6.06
C ALA A 272 -9.75 -18.92 4.86
N ALA A 273 -10.11 -20.20 4.79
CA ALA A 273 -9.85 -21.02 3.61
C ALA A 273 -10.54 -20.43 2.36
N GLY A 274 -9.90 -20.52 1.20
CA GLY A 274 -10.42 -19.96 -0.04
C GLY A 274 -9.37 -19.81 -1.12
N ASN A 275 -9.74 -19.13 -2.20
CA ASN A 275 -8.83 -18.81 -3.30
C ASN A 275 -8.15 -17.47 -3.07
N TYR A 276 -6.83 -17.45 -3.30
CA TYR A 276 -6.00 -16.27 -3.12
C TYR A 276 -5.05 -16.12 -4.30
N ARG A 277 -4.95 -14.90 -4.82
CA ARG A 277 -3.90 -14.52 -5.75
C ARG A 277 -2.63 -14.23 -4.97
N ILE A 278 -1.53 -14.85 -5.38
CA ILE A 278 -0.20 -14.64 -4.81
C ILE A 278 0.65 -13.90 -5.83
N GLU A 279 1.30 -12.85 -5.39
CA GLU A 279 2.16 -12.01 -6.19
C GLU A 279 3.48 -11.78 -5.45
N VAL A 280 4.57 -11.65 -6.20
CA VAL A 280 5.90 -11.31 -5.67
C VAL A 280 6.39 -10.02 -6.28
N ARG A 281 7.22 -9.31 -5.54
CA ARG A 281 7.97 -8.17 -6.02
C ARG A 281 9.45 -8.39 -5.71
N HIS A 282 10.29 -8.02 -6.64
CA HIS A 282 11.74 -8.10 -6.53
C HIS A 282 12.39 -6.98 -7.35
N PRO A 283 13.60 -6.53 -7.04
CA PRO A 283 14.42 -5.77 -7.98
C PRO A 283 14.82 -6.64 -9.17
N ALA A 284 15.09 -6.04 -10.32
CA ALA A 284 15.60 -6.73 -11.50
C ALA A 284 17.03 -6.29 -11.81
N ASP A 285 17.86 -7.27 -12.21
CA ASP A 285 19.23 -7.05 -12.66
C ASP A 285 19.65 -8.19 -13.60
N PRO A 286 20.42 -7.93 -14.68
CA PRO A 286 20.94 -8.99 -15.56
C PRO A 286 21.75 -10.09 -14.84
N GLY A 287 22.35 -9.76 -13.69
CA GLY A 287 23.09 -10.70 -12.83
C GLY A 287 22.20 -11.57 -11.93
N TYR A 288 20.87 -11.41 -11.97
CA TYR A 288 19.94 -12.23 -11.19
C TYR A 288 19.54 -13.51 -11.93
N ASN A 289 18.93 -14.43 -11.20
CA ASN A 289 18.57 -15.75 -11.69
C ASN A 289 17.36 -15.70 -12.64
N SER A 290 17.46 -16.40 -13.77
CA SER A 290 16.40 -16.40 -14.79
C SER A 290 15.26 -17.38 -14.51
N THR A 291 15.41 -18.28 -13.52
CA THR A 291 14.42 -19.32 -13.17
C THR A 291 14.32 -19.53 -11.67
N THR A 292 14.26 -18.44 -10.90
CA THR A 292 14.14 -18.51 -9.43
C THR A 292 12.85 -19.23 -9.03
N PRO A 293 12.95 -20.40 -8.36
CA PRO A 293 11.77 -21.14 -7.95
C PRO A 293 11.08 -20.46 -6.75
N HIS A 294 9.79 -20.21 -6.90
CA HIS A 294 8.90 -19.79 -5.81
C HIS A 294 8.00 -20.95 -5.44
N VAL A 295 8.10 -21.44 -4.22
CA VAL A 295 7.31 -22.56 -3.72
C VAL A 295 6.16 -22.04 -2.89
N ILE A 296 4.93 -22.41 -3.27
CA ILE A 296 3.69 -21.99 -2.61
C ILE A 296 3.09 -23.18 -1.87
N VAL A 297 2.80 -23.02 -0.58
CA VAL A 297 2.09 -24.03 0.24
C VAL A 297 0.59 -23.83 0.03
N THR A 298 -0.05 -24.76 -0.66
CA THR A 298 -1.48 -24.74 -0.95
C THR A 298 -2.27 -25.75 -0.11
N SER A 299 -3.59 -25.71 -0.13
CA SER A 299 -4.45 -26.70 0.50
C SER A 299 -4.32 -28.12 -0.10
N ALA A 300 -3.75 -28.22 -1.33
CA ALA A 300 -3.54 -29.46 -2.07
C ALA A 300 -2.04 -29.85 -2.19
N GLY A 301 -1.19 -29.38 -1.28
CA GLY A 301 0.26 -29.58 -1.31
C GLY A 301 1.00 -28.38 -1.90
N THR A 302 2.29 -28.54 -2.18
CA THR A 302 3.14 -27.45 -2.71
C THR A 302 3.00 -27.30 -4.21
N ARG A 303 3.19 -26.03 -4.68
CA ARG A 303 3.29 -25.69 -6.09
C ARG A 303 4.53 -24.83 -6.29
N THR A 304 5.26 -25.04 -7.38
CA THR A 304 6.44 -24.24 -7.74
C THR A 304 6.16 -23.43 -8.99
N VAL A 305 6.50 -22.14 -8.93
CA VAL A 305 6.43 -21.20 -10.06
C VAL A 305 7.80 -20.57 -10.23
N ASN A 306 8.39 -20.67 -11.43
CA ASN A 306 9.67 -20.08 -11.73
C ASN A 306 9.51 -18.61 -12.18
N VAL A 307 10.36 -17.74 -11.65
CA VAL A 307 10.36 -16.31 -11.96
C VAL A 307 11.71 -15.91 -12.54
N ASP A 308 11.69 -15.28 -13.71
CA ASP A 308 12.86 -14.59 -14.24
C ASP A 308 13.03 -13.26 -13.51
N GLN A 309 14.05 -13.17 -12.65
CA GLN A 309 14.32 -11.99 -11.83
C GLN A 309 15.21 -10.96 -12.53
N ARG A 310 15.61 -11.20 -13.78
CA ARG A 310 16.38 -10.25 -14.58
C ARG A 310 15.51 -9.12 -15.15
N VAL A 311 14.20 -9.30 -15.16
CA VAL A 311 13.21 -8.39 -15.78
C VAL A 311 12.05 -8.10 -14.85
N ASN A 312 11.28 -7.04 -15.17
CA ASN A 312 10.07 -6.64 -14.44
C ASN A 312 10.31 -6.32 -12.95
N GLY A 313 11.45 -5.71 -12.63
CA GLY A 313 11.76 -5.28 -11.28
C GLY A 313 10.87 -4.14 -10.78
N GLY A 314 10.61 -4.11 -9.48
CA GLY A 314 9.86 -3.05 -8.82
C GLY A 314 8.35 -3.10 -9.05
N VAL A 315 7.81 -4.14 -9.71
CA VAL A 315 6.39 -4.34 -9.95
C VAL A 315 5.88 -5.64 -9.31
N TRP A 316 4.59 -5.70 -8.98
CA TRP A 316 3.96 -6.91 -8.50
C TRP A 316 3.72 -7.88 -9.67
N ARG A 317 4.33 -9.05 -9.58
CA ARG A 317 4.20 -10.14 -10.57
C ARG A 317 3.36 -11.27 -9.98
N SER A 318 2.28 -11.63 -10.64
CA SER A 318 1.42 -12.73 -10.21
C SER A 318 2.11 -14.08 -10.42
N LEU A 319 2.09 -14.91 -9.36
CA LEU A 319 2.45 -16.33 -9.42
C LEU A 319 1.23 -17.21 -9.77
N GLY A 320 0.02 -16.68 -9.62
CA GLY A 320 -1.24 -17.38 -9.87
C GLY A 320 -2.25 -17.22 -8.74
N THR A 321 -3.37 -17.95 -8.89
CA THR A 321 -4.41 -18.07 -7.87
C THR A 321 -4.40 -19.49 -7.32
N PHE A 322 -4.38 -19.61 -5.99
CA PHE A 322 -4.23 -20.89 -5.29
C PHE A 322 -5.27 -21.05 -4.19
N GLY A 323 -5.77 -22.27 -4.00
CA GLY A 323 -6.56 -22.63 -2.83
C GLY A 323 -5.66 -22.68 -1.59
N LEU A 324 -5.95 -21.84 -0.59
CA LEU A 324 -5.21 -21.81 0.68
C LEU A 324 -6.12 -22.22 1.84
N ALA A 325 -5.54 -22.93 2.82
CA ALA A 325 -6.22 -23.19 4.08
C ALA A 325 -6.06 -22.00 5.03
N ALA A 326 -6.96 -21.82 6.00
CA ALA A 326 -6.82 -20.81 7.05
C ALA A 326 -5.64 -21.11 7.98
N GLY A 327 -5.07 -20.06 8.60
CA GLY A 327 -4.05 -20.14 9.63
C GLY A 327 -2.75 -19.43 9.27
N ASP A 328 -1.92 -19.23 10.30
CA ASP A 328 -0.62 -18.54 10.22
C ASP A 328 0.49 -19.55 9.93
N ARG A 329 1.18 -19.42 8.79
CA ARG A 329 2.18 -20.39 8.33
C ARG A 329 3.18 -19.80 7.37
N ASP A 330 4.31 -20.48 7.19
CA ASP A 330 5.21 -20.28 6.07
C ASP A 330 4.46 -20.65 4.78
N LEU A 331 4.20 -19.65 3.94
CA LEU A 331 3.30 -19.78 2.80
C LEU A 331 4.03 -19.75 1.46
N VAL A 332 5.00 -18.85 1.31
CA VAL A 332 5.76 -18.68 0.06
C VAL A 332 7.23 -18.75 0.37
N ALA A 333 7.95 -19.62 -0.33
CA ALA A 333 9.39 -19.68 -0.29
C ALA A 333 10.01 -19.17 -1.58
N VAL A 334 11.13 -18.47 -1.48
CA VAL A 334 12.08 -18.26 -2.57
C VAL A 334 13.19 -19.27 -2.40
N SER A 335 13.30 -20.22 -3.33
CA SER A 335 14.27 -21.31 -3.26
C SER A 335 15.55 -20.93 -3.98
N ARG A 336 16.69 -21.32 -3.40
CA ARG A 336 18.01 -21.26 -4.06
C ARG A 336 18.23 -22.43 -5.04
N TRP A 337 17.36 -23.43 -5.05
CA TRP A 337 17.52 -24.63 -5.88
C TRP A 337 17.21 -24.32 -7.34
N SER A 338 18.19 -23.72 -8.01
CA SER A 338 18.17 -23.41 -9.44
C SER A 338 19.47 -23.87 -10.08
N SER A 339 19.37 -24.44 -11.28
CA SER A 339 20.52 -24.80 -12.11
C SER A 339 21.12 -23.61 -12.88
N ASN A 340 20.38 -22.51 -12.98
CA ASN A 340 20.84 -21.32 -13.67
C ASN A 340 21.69 -20.45 -12.74
N SER A 341 22.68 -19.78 -13.33
CA SER A 341 23.54 -18.82 -12.63
C SER A 341 22.78 -17.54 -12.29
N GLY A 342 23.40 -16.67 -11.48
CA GLY A 342 22.85 -15.40 -11.03
C GLY A 342 22.17 -15.50 -9.68
N TYR A 343 22.19 -14.41 -8.91
CA TYR A 343 21.62 -14.38 -7.57
C TYR A 343 20.09 -14.58 -7.59
N VAL A 344 19.60 -15.41 -6.68
CA VAL A 344 18.17 -15.48 -6.34
C VAL A 344 17.85 -14.39 -5.31
N VAL A 345 16.70 -13.74 -5.45
CA VAL A 345 16.31 -12.57 -4.66
C VAL A 345 14.96 -12.80 -3.98
N ALA A 346 14.86 -12.48 -2.69
CA ALA A 346 13.64 -12.47 -1.87
C ALA A 346 13.41 -11.06 -1.32
N ASP A 347 12.28 -10.45 -1.67
CA ASP A 347 11.97 -9.05 -1.35
C ASP A 347 10.58 -8.94 -0.68
N ALA A 348 9.49 -9.06 -1.44
CA ALA A 348 8.15 -8.98 -0.87
C ALA A 348 7.14 -9.91 -1.56
N VAL A 349 6.14 -10.34 -0.78
CA VAL A 349 5.01 -11.16 -1.22
C VAL A 349 3.71 -10.44 -0.91
N ARG A 350 2.77 -10.44 -1.87
CA ARG A 350 1.39 -9.98 -1.68
C ARG A 350 0.42 -11.14 -1.86
N VAL A 351 -0.49 -11.30 -0.91
CA VAL A 351 -1.55 -12.32 -0.94
C VAL A 351 -2.90 -11.63 -0.87
N THR A 352 -3.74 -11.85 -1.87
CA THR A 352 -5.05 -11.19 -2.02
C THR A 352 -6.14 -12.23 -2.21
N ARG A 353 -7.20 -12.18 -1.40
CA ARG A 353 -8.38 -13.05 -1.57
C ARG A 353 -9.13 -12.67 -2.86
N VAL A 354 -9.51 -13.65 -3.66
CA VAL A 354 -10.25 -13.48 -4.92
C VAL A 354 -11.63 -14.14 -4.83
#